data_065724444661a44578631a90071cc3f4
#
_entry.id   065724444661a44578631a90071cc3f4
#
_cell.length_a   1.000
_cell.length_b   1.000
_cell.length_c   1.000
_cell.angle_alpha   90.00
_cell.angle_beta   90.00
_cell.angle_gamma   90.00
#
_symmetry.space_group_name_H-M   'P 1'
#
loop_
_entity.id
_entity.type
_entity.pdbx_description
1 polymer ?
#
loop_
_entity_poly.entity_id
_entity_poly.type
_entity_poly.pdbx_seq_one_letter_code
_entity_poly.pdbx_strand_id
1 'polypeptide(L)'
;MPPLIEPFGLRLVLGGNVFGWTADLDTSFAILDAFYEAGGRMIDTAEGYSAFVPGLVGGESETVLGQWMAARCNRAEMHIATKTGMYGKPGDLNPAKVAAALEGSLRRLQTDYVDLYYAHRDETGTSQAEAAQGFGDLVTAGKVRTLGASNFTAARLMSARQAAHDAGYVSYAAIQNQYNLVVRDDFEGPMQDMCVAQGIASFPYFGLASGFLTGKYRVPADLEGGNRGYRVRDFFDKGQPILAVMDKIAAETGAKHAHIALAWINAQPGIAAPIASASRLEQVADLVAGAKLTLSAEHLDLLTRTLPLLETPTE
;
A
#
# COMPACT_ATOMS: atom_id res chain seq x y z
N MET A 1 -10.88 -14.80 14.20
CA MET A 1 -9.85 -14.33 13.26
C MET A 1 -8.70 -13.77 14.07
N PRO A 2 -7.44 -14.10 13.82
CA PRO A 2 -6.37 -13.37 14.45
C PRO A 2 -6.49 -11.90 14.00
N PRO A 3 -6.31 -10.93 14.88
CA PRO A 3 -6.33 -9.53 14.50
C PRO A 3 -5.16 -9.27 13.54
N LEU A 4 -5.48 -8.98 12.28
CA LEU A 4 -4.49 -8.55 11.27
C LEU A 4 -3.79 -7.24 11.65
N ILE A 5 -4.17 -6.64 12.78
CA ILE A 5 -3.92 -5.25 13.06
C ILE A 5 -3.64 -5.03 14.55
N GLU A 6 -2.74 -5.80 15.10
CA GLU A 6 -1.90 -5.23 16.13
C GLU A 6 -0.88 -4.34 15.40
N PRO A 7 -0.60 -3.12 15.89
CA PRO A 7 0.34 -2.23 15.23
C PRO A 7 1.70 -2.94 15.15
N PHE A 8 2.17 -3.20 13.93
CA PHE A 8 3.46 -3.83 13.64
C PHE A 8 4.62 -2.90 14.03
N GLY A 9 4.66 -2.45 15.29
CA GLY A 9 5.61 -1.50 15.84
C GLY A 9 5.37 -0.05 15.39
N LEU A 10 5.32 0.21 14.09
CA LEU A 10 4.96 1.49 13.47
C LEU A 10 3.68 1.35 12.65
N ARG A 11 2.80 2.35 12.70
CA ARG A 11 1.68 2.45 11.76
C ARG A 11 2.16 2.96 10.40
N LEU A 12 3.03 2.15 9.78
CA LEU A 12 3.66 2.39 8.49
C LEU A 12 4.04 1.07 7.86
N VAL A 13 3.72 0.90 6.59
CA VAL A 13 4.17 -0.20 5.75
C VAL A 13 5.25 0.33 4.80
N LEU A 14 6.42 -0.30 4.78
CA LEU A 14 7.46 0.07 3.85
C LEU A 14 7.16 -0.52 2.46
N GLY A 15 6.97 0.37 1.46
CA GLY A 15 6.72 -0.04 0.09
C GLY A 15 8.00 -0.44 -0.64
N GLY A 16 8.06 -1.70 -1.08
CA GLY A 16 9.21 -2.30 -1.75
C GLY A 16 9.32 -2.03 -3.24
N ASN A 17 8.42 -1.27 -3.85
CA ASN A 17 8.40 -1.02 -5.30
C ASN A 17 9.63 -0.30 -5.86
N VAL A 18 10.56 0.07 -5.02
CA VAL A 18 11.83 0.75 -5.36
C VAL A 18 13.02 -0.19 -5.35
N PHE A 19 12.92 -1.34 -4.66
CA PHE A 19 14.02 -2.28 -4.46
C PHE A 19 14.36 -3.04 -5.75
N GLY A 20 15.67 -3.10 -6.06
CA GLY A 20 16.16 -3.68 -7.31
C GLY A 20 15.87 -2.82 -8.54
N TRP A 21 15.42 -1.59 -8.38
CA TRP A 21 15.18 -0.62 -9.45
C TRP A 21 15.83 0.74 -9.14
N THR A 22 15.12 1.62 -8.38
CA THR A 22 15.65 2.95 -8.02
C THR A 22 16.51 2.92 -6.76
N ALA A 23 16.45 1.87 -5.98
CA ALA A 23 17.36 1.52 -4.92
C ALA A 23 18.08 0.22 -5.31
N ASP A 24 19.39 0.26 -5.46
CA ASP A 24 20.22 -0.92 -5.67
C ASP A 24 20.25 -1.82 -4.41
N LEU A 25 20.98 -2.91 -4.44
CA LEU A 25 20.99 -3.90 -3.37
C LEU A 25 21.48 -3.30 -2.05
N ASP A 26 22.59 -2.58 -2.07
CA ASP A 26 23.21 -2.01 -0.87
C ASP A 26 22.35 -0.90 -0.26
N THR A 27 21.81 -0.02 -1.09
CA THR A 27 20.86 1.01 -0.70
C THR A 27 19.58 0.39 -0.12
N SER A 28 19.06 -0.67 -0.75
CA SER A 28 17.88 -1.39 -0.28
C SER A 28 18.10 -2.00 1.10
N PHE A 29 19.25 -2.64 1.33
CA PHE A 29 19.61 -3.20 2.64
C PHE A 29 19.72 -2.10 3.71
N ALA A 30 20.37 -0.99 3.41
CA ALA A 30 20.47 0.14 4.32
C ALA A 30 19.08 0.72 4.70
N ILE A 31 18.17 0.83 3.74
CA ILE A 31 16.78 1.27 3.97
C ILE A 31 16.03 0.27 4.85
N LEU A 32 16.14 -1.04 4.55
CA LEU A 32 15.48 -2.10 5.28
C LEU A 32 15.99 -2.22 6.72
N ASP A 33 17.31 -2.12 6.93
CA ASP A 33 17.93 -2.11 8.25
C ASP A 33 17.44 -0.90 9.08
N ALA A 34 17.49 0.30 8.50
CA ALA A 34 17.03 1.51 9.19
C ALA A 34 15.54 1.47 9.54
N PHE A 35 14.69 0.91 8.66
CA PHE A 35 13.27 0.73 8.94
C PHE A 35 13.04 -0.29 10.06
N TYR A 36 13.75 -1.42 10.03
CA TYR A 36 13.68 -2.45 11.06
C TYR A 36 14.15 -1.92 12.44
N GLU A 37 15.29 -1.21 12.48
CA GLU A 37 15.84 -0.59 13.70
C GLU A 37 14.90 0.47 14.29
N ALA A 38 14.17 1.21 13.44
CA ALA A 38 13.15 2.18 13.87
C ALA A 38 11.88 1.53 14.44
N GLY A 39 11.78 0.20 14.42
CA GLY A 39 10.63 -0.57 14.90
C GLY A 39 9.61 -0.94 13.82
N GLY A 40 9.89 -0.66 12.55
CA GLY A 40 9.03 -1.09 11.44
C GLY A 40 9.10 -2.61 11.24
N ARG A 41 7.95 -3.22 10.94
CA ARG A 41 7.86 -4.69 10.82
C ARG A 41 7.08 -5.16 9.59
N MET A 42 6.36 -4.29 8.89
CA MET A 42 5.59 -4.68 7.72
C MET A 42 6.16 -4.10 6.44
N ILE A 43 6.35 -4.95 5.43
CA ILE A 43 6.86 -4.59 4.11
C ILE A 43 5.89 -5.08 3.06
N ASP A 44 5.57 -4.21 2.10
CA ASP A 44 4.69 -4.48 0.96
C ASP A 44 5.51 -4.62 -0.32
N THR A 45 5.39 -5.76 -0.98
CA THR A 45 5.99 -6.04 -2.29
C THR A 45 4.97 -6.62 -3.27
N ALA A 46 5.40 -7.06 -4.44
CA ALA A 46 4.58 -7.77 -5.43
C ALA A 46 5.48 -8.51 -6.43
N GLU A 47 4.98 -9.63 -6.99
CA GLU A 47 5.67 -10.35 -8.07
C GLU A 47 5.93 -9.49 -9.30
N GLY A 48 5.00 -8.57 -9.61
CA GLY A 48 5.04 -7.72 -10.78
C GLY A 48 5.81 -6.40 -10.60
N TYR A 49 6.35 -6.12 -9.40
CA TYR A 49 7.12 -4.88 -9.22
C TYR A 49 8.36 -4.89 -10.09
N SER A 50 8.63 -3.73 -10.70
CA SER A 50 9.70 -3.49 -11.67
C SER A 50 9.50 -4.10 -13.06
N ALA A 51 8.52 -4.97 -13.32
CA ALA A 51 8.26 -5.56 -14.63
C ALA A 51 7.92 -4.53 -15.74
N PHE A 52 7.55 -3.31 -15.36
CA PHE A 52 7.30 -2.19 -16.26
C PHE A 52 8.56 -1.40 -16.63
N VAL A 53 9.70 -1.75 -16.06
CA VAL A 53 10.99 -1.09 -16.31
C VAL A 53 11.73 -1.86 -17.40
N PRO A 54 12.19 -1.18 -18.48
CA PRO A 54 12.96 -1.85 -19.53
C PRO A 54 14.18 -2.60 -18.96
N GLY A 55 14.29 -3.88 -19.29
CA GLY A 55 15.38 -4.74 -18.83
C GLY A 55 15.14 -5.48 -17.51
N LEU A 56 14.02 -5.19 -16.80
CA LEU A 56 13.57 -5.94 -15.63
C LEU A 56 12.37 -6.83 -15.99
N VAL A 57 12.18 -7.90 -15.22
CA VAL A 57 11.16 -8.92 -15.52
C VAL A 57 10.08 -9.06 -14.46
N GLY A 58 10.28 -8.41 -13.30
CA GLY A 58 9.46 -8.58 -12.11
C GLY A 58 10.06 -9.56 -11.11
N GLY A 59 9.74 -9.34 -9.82
CA GLY A 59 10.27 -10.13 -8.71
C GLY A 59 11.59 -9.63 -8.13
N GLU A 60 12.18 -8.57 -8.69
CA GLU A 60 13.42 -7.96 -8.17
C GLU A 60 13.26 -7.53 -6.72
N SER A 61 12.15 -6.89 -6.40
CA SER A 61 11.84 -6.46 -5.03
C SER A 61 11.74 -7.64 -4.06
N GLU A 62 11.03 -8.69 -4.42
CA GLU A 62 10.94 -9.92 -3.61
C GLU A 62 12.29 -10.60 -3.42
N THR A 63 13.14 -10.60 -4.46
CA THR A 63 14.49 -11.16 -4.41
C THR A 63 15.37 -10.40 -3.42
N VAL A 64 15.35 -9.06 -3.46
CA VAL A 64 16.07 -8.21 -2.49
C VAL A 64 15.59 -8.48 -1.06
N LEU A 65 14.27 -8.56 -0.84
CA LEU A 65 13.70 -8.85 0.47
C LEU A 65 14.11 -10.23 0.99
N GLY A 66 14.08 -11.26 0.13
CA GLY A 66 14.51 -12.60 0.49
C GLY A 66 15.98 -12.65 0.90
N GLN A 67 16.86 -12.00 0.15
CA GLN A 67 18.29 -11.91 0.47
C GLN A 67 18.51 -11.15 1.79
N TRP A 68 17.80 -10.05 2.02
CA TRP A 68 17.90 -9.27 3.26
C TRP A 68 17.44 -10.07 4.47
N MET A 69 16.26 -10.70 4.41
CA MET A 69 15.73 -11.51 5.52
C MET A 69 16.63 -12.70 5.84
N ALA A 70 17.18 -13.35 4.83
CA ALA A 70 18.14 -14.43 5.02
C ALA A 70 19.45 -13.94 5.69
N ALA A 71 19.99 -12.81 5.23
CA ALA A 71 21.21 -12.23 5.78
C ALA A 71 21.04 -11.72 7.23
N ARG A 72 19.83 -11.31 7.64
CA ARG A 72 19.52 -10.82 9.00
C ARG A 72 18.88 -11.87 9.88
N CYS A 73 18.52 -13.04 9.35
CA CYS A 73 17.82 -14.12 10.06
C CYS A 73 16.56 -13.64 10.79
N ASN A 74 15.83 -12.68 10.19
CA ASN A 74 14.72 -11.98 10.84
C ASN A 74 13.34 -12.22 10.22
N ARG A 75 13.19 -13.22 9.33
CA ARG A 75 11.90 -13.51 8.65
C ARG A 75 10.73 -13.63 9.63
N ALA A 76 10.93 -14.28 10.77
CA ALA A 76 9.87 -14.53 11.75
C ALA A 76 9.37 -13.25 12.47
N GLU A 77 10.16 -12.18 12.43
CA GLU A 77 9.83 -10.89 13.02
C GLU A 77 9.16 -9.95 12.01
N MET A 78 9.18 -10.31 10.72
CA MET A 78 8.67 -9.47 9.64
C MET A 78 7.30 -9.94 9.17
N HIS A 79 6.45 -8.99 8.83
CA HIS A 79 5.18 -9.20 8.13
C HIS A 79 5.37 -8.83 6.66
N ILE A 80 5.35 -9.84 5.80
CA ILE A 80 5.57 -9.68 4.37
C ILE A 80 4.25 -9.77 3.64
N ALA A 81 3.89 -8.69 2.95
CA ALA A 81 2.79 -8.66 2.01
C ALA A 81 3.31 -8.75 0.58
N THR A 82 2.76 -9.67 -0.22
CA THR A 82 3.02 -9.73 -1.66
C THR A 82 1.72 -9.87 -2.45
N LYS A 83 1.77 -9.79 -3.79
CA LYS A 83 0.59 -9.67 -4.64
C LYS A 83 0.77 -10.41 -5.96
N THR A 84 -0.33 -10.88 -6.54
CA THR A 84 -0.38 -11.43 -7.90
C THR A 84 -1.49 -10.79 -8.74
N GLY A 85 -1.40 -10.89 -10.05
CA GLY A 85 -2.41 -10.35 -10.98
C GLY A 85 -2.30 -8.84 -11.19
N MET A 86 -1.07 -8.30 -11.29
CA MET A 86 -0.80 -6.86 -11.39
C MET A 86 -1.52 -6.16 -12.53
N TYR A 87 -1.71 -6.82 -13.66
CA TYR A 87 -2.31 -6.21 -14.85
C TYR A 87 -3.83 -6.34 -14.93
N GLY A 88 -4.45 -7.15 -14.06
CA GLY A 88 -5.89 -7.38 -14.04
C GLY A 88 -6.43 -7.97 -15.34
N LYS A 89 -5.60 -8.78 -16.03
CA LYS A 89 -6.03 -9.44 -17.26
C LYS A 89 -7.03 -10.55 -16.94
N PRO A 90 -8.00 -10.82 -17.83
CA PRO A 90 -8.93 -11.92 -17.64
C PRO A 90 -8.21 -13.24 -17.35
N GLY A 91 -8.58 -13.90 -16.25
CA GLY A 91 -7.99 -15.14 -15.78
C GLY A 91 -6.67 -14.98 -15.01
N ASP A 92 -6.25 -13.78 -14.64
CA ASP A 92 -5.05 -13.58 -13.80
C ASP A 92 -5.26 -14.07 -12.36
N LEU A 93 -6.52 -14.15 -11.89
CA LEU A 93 -6.86 -14.70 -10.57
C LEU A 93 -7.32 -16.17 -10.62
N ASN A 94 -7.10 -16.86 -11.75
CA ASN A 94 -7.38 -18.30 -11.85
C ASN A 94 -6.55 -19.08 -10.81
N PRO A 95 -7.14 -20.09 -10.13
CA PRO A 95 -6.48 -20.84 -9.06
C PRO A 95 -5.07 -21.34 -9.39
N ALA A 96 -4.88 -21.91 -10.59
CA ALA A 96 -3.59 -22.45 -11.00
C ALA A 96 -2.52 -21.34 -11.17
N LYS A 97 -2.92 -20.18 -11.72
CA LYS A 97 -2.01 -19.03 -11.87
C LYS A 97 -1.65 -18.42 -10.51
N VAL A 98 -2.65 -18.24 -9.64
CA VAL A 98 -2.43 -17.69 -8.28
C VAL A 98 -1.49 -18.57 -7.49
N ALA A 99 -1.67 -19.90 -7.56
CA ALA A 99 -0.76 -20.86 -6.91
C ALA A 99 0.66 -20.82 -7.48
N ALA A 100 0.81 -20.83 -8.81
CA ALA A 100 2.11 -20.77 -9.46
C ALA A 100 2.86 -19.45 -9.16
N ALA A 101 2.14 -18.34 -9.14
CA ALA A 101 2.68 -17.03 -8.78
C ALA A 101 3.20 -17.00 -7.35
N LEU A 102 2.42 -17.53 -6.38
CA LEU A 102 2.87 -17.60 -4.99
C LEU A 102 4.11 -18.48 -4.84
N GLU A 103 4.18 -19.64 -5.49
CA GLU A 103 5.40 -20.47 -5.48
C GLU A 103 6.63 -19.71 -6.01
N GLY A 104 6.44 -18.88 -7.03
CA GLY A 104 7.48 -17.98 -7.53
C GLY A 104 7.91 -16.96 -6.48
N SER A 105 6.95 -16.32 -5.83
CA SER A 105 7.17 -15.33 -4.77
C SER A 105 7.88 -15.94 -3.56
N LEU A 106 7.44 -17.12 -3.08
CA LEU A 106 8.09 -17.81 -1.96
C LEU A 106 9.55 -18.14 -2.22
N ARG A 107 9.87 -18.60 -3.45
CA ARG A 107 11.28 -18.86 -3.82
C ARG A 107 12.13 -17.59 -3.81
N ARG A 108 11.62 -16.46 -4.36
CA ARG A 108 12.34 -15.17 -4.36
C ARG A 108 12.49 -14.60 -2.96
N LEU A 109 11.45 -14.69 -2.14
CA LEU A 109 11.42 -14.26 -0.75
C LEU A 109 12.20 -15.18 0.21
N GLN A 110 12.65 -16.38 -0.26
CA GLN A 110 13.36 -17.38 0.53
C GLN A 110 12.62 -17.75 1.83
N THR A 111 11.32 -18.00 1.72
CA THR A 111 10.44 -18.34 2.83
C THR A 111 9.36 -19.33 2.36
N ASP A 112 8.75 -20.03 3.29
CA ASP A 112 7.67 -21.01 3.04
C ASP A 112 6.25 -20.42 3.22
N TYR A 113 6.15 -19.17 3.68
CA TYR A 113 4.88 -18.48 3.85
C TYR A 113 4.99 -16.96 3.64
N VAL A 114 3.84 -16.32 3.35
CA VAL A 114 3.65 -14.87 3.42
C VAL A 114 2.57 -14.52 4.42
N ASP A 115 2.67 -13.34 5.03
CA ASP A 115 1.72 -12.90 6.05
C ASP A 115 0.44 -12.34 5.43
N LEU A 116 0.56 -11.70 4.26
CA LEU A 116 -0.58 -11.14 3.54
C LEU A 116 -0.38 -11.34 2.02
N TYR A 117 -1.37 -11.92 1.36
CA TYR A 117 -1.34 -12.15 -0.08
C TYR A 117 -2.51 -11.45 -0.75
N TYR A 118 -2.21 -10.55 -1.68
CA TYR A 118 -3.22 -9.74 -2.36
C TYR A 118 -3.56 -10.27 -3.75
N ALA A 119 -4.85 -10.23 -4.09
CA ALA A 119 -5.26 -10.01 -5.48
C ALA A 119 -4.89 -8.56 -5.83
N HIS A 120 -3.90 -8.36 -6.70
CA HIS A 120 -3.30 -7.04 -6.97
C HIS A 120 -4.28 -6.10 -7.69
N ARG A 121 -5.16 -6.69 -8.51
CA ARG A 121 -6.21 -5.96 -9.22
C ARG A 121 -7.41 -6.86 -9.42
N ASP A 122 -8.60 -6.24 -9.41
CA ASP A 122 -9.84 -6.93 -9.80
C ASP A 122 -9.81 -7.30 -11.30
N GLU A 123 -10.42 -8.44 -11.62
CA GLU A 123 -10.60 -8.90 -13.00
C GLU A 123 -11.89 -9.71 -13.14
N THR A 124 -12.38 -9.88 -14.35
CA THR A 124 -13.70 -10.48 -14.61
C THR A 124 -13.65 -11.81 -15.37
N GLY A 125 -12.47 -12.28 -15.74
CA GLY A 125 -12.30 -13.54 -16.49
C GLY A 125 -12.29 -14.78 -15.60
N THR A 126 -12.08 -14.60 -14.28
CA THR A 126 -12.23 -15.64 -13.25
C THR A 126 -13.45 -15.34 -12.41
N SER A 127 -14.28 -16.32 -12.14
CA SER A 127 -15.39 -16.12 -11.21
C SER A 127 -14.88 -15.85 -9.81
N GLN A 128 -15.62 -15.08 -9.01
CA GLN A 128 -15.21 -14.78 -7.64
C GLN A 128 -15.15 -16.04 -6.76
N ALA A 129 -15.96 -17.05 -7.03
CA ALA A 129 -15.90 -18.34 -6.33
C ALA A 129 -14.62 -19.13 -6.67
N GLU A 130 -14.19 -19.15 -7.94
CA GLU A 130 -12.92 -19.78 -8.34
C GLU A 130 -11.72 -19.02 -7.76
N ALA A 131 -11.73 -17.69 -7.80
CA ALA A 131 -10.69 -16.90 -7.15
C ALA A 131 -10.63 -17.16 -5.64
N ALA A 132 -11.79 -17.20 -4.95
CA ALA A 132 -11.88 -17.52 -3.54
C ALA A 132 -11.31 -18.92 -3.22
N GLN A 133 -11.59 -19.92 -4.07
CA GLN A 133 -10.98 -21.24 -3.97
C GLN A 133 -9.46 -21.15 -4.08
N GLY A 134 -8.94 -20.55 -5.15
CA GLY A 134 -7.48 -20.48 -5.39
C GLY A 134 -6.72 -19.83 -4.24
N PHE A 135 -7.20 -18.70 -3.73
CA PHE A 135 -6.59 -18.03 -2.58
C PHE A 135 -6.81 -18.80 -1.27
N GLY A 136 -8.01 -19.36 -1.06
CA GLY A 136 -8.37 -20.12 0.14
C GLY A 136 -7.58 -21.41 0.31
N ASP A 137 -7.29 -22.12 -0.78
CA ASP A 137 -6.46 -23.32 -0.77
C ASP A 137 -5.02 -22.99 -0.30
N LEU A 138 -4.49 -21.83 -0.63
CA LEU A 138 -3.15 -21.38 -0.17
C LEU A 138 -3.12 -21.09 1.33
N VAL A 139 -4.22 -20.57 1.88
CA VAL A 139 -4.36 -20.39 3.34
C VAL A 139 -4.44 -21.74 4.03
N THR A 140 -5.23 -22.66 3.49
CA THR A 140 -5.36 -24.03 4.02
C THR A 140 -4.03 -24.79 3.99
N ALA A 141 -3.22 -24.56 2.96
CA ALA A 141 -1.88 -25.12 2.84
C ALA A 141 -0.84 -24.46 3.79
N GLY A 142 -1.22 -23.42 4.55
CA GLY A 142 -0.33 -22.69 5.46
C GLY A 142 0.69 -21.77 4.78
N LYS A 143 0.59 -21.58 3.46
CA LYS A 143 1.49 -20.72 2.67
C LYS A 143 1.11 -19.24 2.74
N VAL A 144 -0.11 -18.94 3.12
CA VAL A 144 -0.64 -17.57 3.29
C VAL A 144 -1.35 -17.48 4.63
N ARG A 145 -1.02 -16.47 5.43
CA ARG A 145 -1.70 -16.23 6.71
C ARG A 145 -2.99 -15.47 6.57
N THR A 146 -3.02 -14.51 5.64
CA THR A 146 -4.17 -13.62 5.43
C THR A 146 -4.31 -13.22 3.98
N LEU A 147 -5.55 -12.96 3.55
CA LEU A 147 -5.88 -12.52 2.20
C LEU A 147 -6.24 -11.05 2.15
N GLY A 148 -5.81 -10.37 1.09
CA GLY A 148 -6.17 -9.00 0.78
C GLY A 148 -6.59 -8.83 -0.68
N ALA A 149 -7.28 -7.72 -0.95
CA ALA A 149 -7.62 -7.26 -2.30
C ALA A 149 -7.00 -5.88 -2.53
N SER A 150 -6.64 -5.57 -3.77
CA SER A 150 -6.12 -4.25 -4.14
C SER A 150 -6.80 -3.78 -5.42
N ASN A 151 -7.11 -2.48 -5.50
CA ASN A 151 -7.81 -1.89 -6.64
C ASN A 151 -9.19 -2.53 -6.91
N PHE A 152 -9.93 -2.84 -5.85
CA PHE A 152 -11.31 -3.28 -5.90
C PHE A 152 -12.23 -2.11 -5.54
N THR A 153 -13.40 -2.03 -6.19
CA THR A 153 -14.49 -1.19 -5.69
C THR A 153 -15.14 -1.81 -4.45
N ALA A 154 -15.86 -1.02 -3.65
CA ALA A 154 -16.58 -1.54 -2.49
C ALA A 154 -17.57 -2.66 -2.86
N ALA A 155 -18.33 -2.46 -3.95
CA ALA A 155 -19.28 -3.46 -4.43
C ALA A 155 -18.58 -4.77 -4.85
N ARG A 156 -17.43 -4.68 -5.53
CA ARG A 156 -16.65 -5.86 -5.95
C ARG A 156 -16.03 -6.58 -4.78
N LEU A 157 -15.49 -5.85 -3.81
CA LEU A 157 -14.93 -6.44 -2.59
C LEU A 157 -16.02 -7.15 -1.78
N MET A 158 -17.18 -6.52 -1.63
CA MET A 158 -18.32 -7.12 -0.91
C MET A 158 -18.79 -8.40 -1.58
N SER A 159 -19.00 -8.40 -2.90
CA SER A 159 -19.44 -9.61 -3.63
C SER A 159 -18.37 -10.71 -3.63
N ALA A 160 -17.08 -10.38 -3.69
CA ALA A 160 -15.99 -11.36 -3.57
C ALA A 160 -15.94 -12.00 -2.17
N ARG A 161 -16.15 -11.20 -1.12
CA ARG A 161 -16.24 -11.71 0.26
C ARG A 161 -17.46 -12.61 0.47
N GLN A 162 -18.61 -12.26 -0.12
CA GLN A 162 -19.79 -13.11 -0.09
C GLN A 162 -19.56 -14.43 -0.83
N ALA A 163 -18.97 -14.39 -2.04
CA ALA A 163 -18.66 -15.61 -2.79
C ALA A 163 -17.69 -16.55 -2.04
N ALA A 164 -16.69 -15.99 -1.33
CA ALA A 164 -15.80 -16.77 -0.49
C ALA A 164 -16.55 -17.43 0.69
N HIS A 165 -17.44 -16.68 1.36
CA HIS A 165 -18.26 -17.18 2.44
C HIS A 165 -19.18 -18.34 1.96
N ASP A 166 -19.88 -18.15 0.85
CA ASP A 166 -20.81 -19.14 0.30
C ASP A 166 -20.10 -20.43 -0.15
N ALA A 167 -18.85 -20.29 -0.60
CA ALA A 167 -18.01 -21.42 -0.97
C ALA A 167 -17.23 -22.05 0.22
N GLY A 168 -17.39 -21.52 1.45
CA GLY A 168 -16.73 -22.03 2.65
C GLY A 168 -15.24 -21.71 2.77
N TYR A 169 -14.76 -20.68 2.05
CA TYR A 169 -13.37 -20.21 2.10
C TYR A 169 -13.21 -18.98 2.96
N VAL A 170 -11.97 -18.74 3.41
CA VAL A 170 -11.60 -17.45 4.03
C VAL A 170 -11.73 -16.32 3.02
N SER A 171 -12.21 -15.17 3.45
CA SER A 171 -12.37 -14.01 2.58
C SER A 171 -11.28 -12.95 2.79
N TYR A 172 -11.23 -11.98 1.88
CA TYR A 172 -10.31 -10.84 2.01
C TYR A 172 -10.57 -10.07 3.31
N ALA A 173 -9.53 -9.91 4.11
CA ALA A 173 -9.55 -9.18 5.38
C ALA A 173 -8.77 -7.86 5.31
N ALA A 174 -8.13 -7.58 4.18
CA ALA A 174 -7.42 -6.34 3.92
C ALA A 174 -7.79 -5.77 2.55
N ILE A 175 -7.70 -4.43 2.43
CA ILE A 175 -7.84 -3.70 1.17
C ILE A 175 -6.66 -2.77 0.97
N GLN A 176 -6.18 -2.64 -0.27
CA GLN A 176 -5.09 -1.75 -0.65
C GLN A 176 -5.51 -0.94 -1.88
N ASN A 177 -6.07 0.26 -1.64
CA ASN A 177 -6.46 1.20 -2.69
C ASN A 177 -5.61 2.48 -2.61
N GLN A 178 -5.65 3.31 -3.65
CA GLN A 178 -5.04 4.62 -3.60
C GLN A 178 -5.80 5.51 -2.61
N TYR A 179 -5.06 6.19 -1.71
CA TYR A 179 -5.66 7.16 -0.81
C TYR A 179 -4.63 8.16 -0.29
N ASN A 180 -4.93 9.43 -0.41
CA ASN A 180 -4.12 10.54 0.09
C ASN A 180 -4.94 11.84 0.08
N LEU A 181 -4.38 12.94 0.56
CA LEU A 181 -5.05 14.24 0.65
C LEU A 181 -5.62 14.79 -0.67
N VAL A 182 -5.12 14.36 -1.83
CA VAL A 182 -5.56 14.86 -3.16
C VAL A 182 -6.35 13.82 -3.97
N VAL A 183 -6.33 12.55 -3.56
CA VAL A 183 -7.09 11.45 -4.16
C VAL A 183 -7.81 10.70 -3.03
N ARG A 184 -9.10 10.97 -2.88
CA ARG A 184 -9.89 10.49 -1.73
C ARG A 184 -11.06 9.59 -2.14
N ASP A 185 -11.57 9.78 -3.35
CA ASP A 185 -12.83 9.19 -3.84
C ASP A 185 -12.79 7.65 -3.93
N ASP A 186 -11.61 7.04 -4.13
CA ASP A 186 -11.46 5.58 -4.19
C ASP A 186 -11.60 4.89 -2.83
N PHE A 187 -11.56 5.66 -1.73
CA PHE A 187 -11.62 5.09 -0.39
C PHE A 187 -12.76 5.67 0.46
N GLU A 188 -12.92 6.99 0.52
CA GLU A 188 -13.95 7.62 1.36
C GLU A 188 -15.37 7.28 0.87
N GLY A 189 -16.32 7.19 1.80
CA GLY A 189 -17.67 6.71 1.54
C GLY A 189 -17.78 5.18 1.59
N PRO A 190 -18.40 4.49 0.61
CA PRO A 190 -18.76 3.07 0.71
C PRO A 190 -17.63 2.12 1.07
N MET A 191 -16.39 2.36 0.59
CA MET A 191 -15.25 1.52 0.92
C MET A 191 -14.83 1.72 2.38
N GLN A 192 -14.71 2.97 2.83
CA GLN A 192 -14.35 3.31 4.20
C GLN A 192 -15.40 2.79 5.19
N ASP A 193 -16.68 3.01 4.89
CA ASP A 193 -17.79 2.53 5.71
C ASP A 193 -17.75 1.02 5.89
N MET A 194 -17.49 0.29 4.81
CA MET A 194 -17.34 -1.16 4.85
C MET A 194 -16.12 -1.58 5.67
N CYS A 195 -14.98 -0.90 5.52
CA CYS A 195 -13.78 -1.19 6.30
C CYS A 195 -14.04 -1.03 7.79
N VAL A 196 -14.70 0.05 8.20
CA VAL A 196 -15.05 0.33 9.60
C VAL A 196 -16.05 -0.71 10.11
N ALA A 197 -17.16 -0.94 9.37
CA ALA A 197 -18.24 -1.81 9.81
C ALA A 197 -17.83 -3.29 9.89
N GLN A 198 -16.94 -3.74 9.03
CA GLN A 198 -16.57 -5.16 8.92
C GLN A 198 -15.15 -5.47 9.41
N GLY A 199 -14.44 -4.49 9.96
CA GLY A 199 -13.07 -4.67 10.45
C GLY A 199 -12.06 -5.05 9.35
N ILE A 200 -12.24 -4.52 8.12
CA ILE A 200 -11.32 -4.73 7.01
C ILE A 200 -10.17 -3.73 7.14
N ALA A 201 -8.93 -4.22 7.16
CA ALA A 201 -7.75 -3.40 7.28
C ALA A 201 -7.44 -2.66 5.97
N SER A 202 -7.41 -1.33 5.96
CA SER A 202 -6.95 -0.59 4.79
C SER A 202 -5.47 -0.22 4.91
N PHE A 203 -4.71 -0.56 3.86
CA PHE A 203 -3.29 -0.23 3.68
C PHE A 203 -3.12 0.61 2.40
N PRO A 204 -3.44 1.92 2.43
CA PRO A 204 -3.44 2.71 1.22
C PRO A 204 -2.04 2.94 0.66
N TYR A 205 -1.95 2.91 -0.68
CA TYR A 205 -0.73 3.26 -1.41
C TYR A 205 -0.78 4.71 -1.94
N PHE A 206 0.36 5.21 -2.40
CA PHE A 206 0.56 6.59 -2.85
C PHE A 206 0.20 7.66 -1.80
N GLY A 207 0.40 7.38 -0.52
CA GLY A 207 0.13 8.30 0.57
C GLY A 207 0.80 9.68 0.43
N LEU A 208 1.91 9.77 -0.29
CA LEU A 208 2.58 11.04 -0.63
C LEU A 208 2.24 11.57 -2.04
N ALA A 209 1.21 11.07 -2.70
CA ALA A 209 0.75 11.48 -4.04
C ALA A 209 1.91 11.59 -5.04
N SER A 210 2.68 10.50 -5.22
CA SER A 210 3.87 10.47 -6.10
C SER A 210 4.94 11.53 -5.75
N GLY A 211 4.93 12.00 -4.51
CA GLY A 211 5.83 13.02 -3.98
C GLY A 211 5.29 14.46 -4.07
N PHE A 212 4.06 14.68 -4.55
CA PHE A 212 3.41 15.99 -4.54
C PHE A 212 3.27 16.53 -3.11
N LEU A 213 2.78 15.70 -2.21
CA LEU A 213 2.56 16.05 -0.80
C LEU A 213 3.86 16.17 0.03
N THR A 214 5.03 16.14 -0.61
CA THR A 214 6.29 16.59 0.02
C THR A 214 6.55 18.08 -0.16
N GLY A 215 5.70 18.77 -0.92
CA GLY A 215 5.80 20.21 -1.16
C GLY A 215 6.83 20.62 -2.23
N LYS A 216 7.39 19.69 -2.99
CA LYS A 216 8.42 19.97 -4.00
C LYS A 216 7.88 20.43 -5.36
N TYR A 217 6.59 20.29 -5.61
CA TYR A 217 5.94 20.71 -6.86
C TYR A 217 5.09 21.95 -6.60
N ARG A 218 5.67 23.14 -6.80
CA ARG A 218 5.01 24.43 -6.50
C ARG A 218 4.61 25.19 -7.75
N VAL A 219 5.33 25.02 -8.83
CA VAL A 219 5.07 25.65 -10.12
C VAL A 219 5.06 24.61 -11.23
N PRO A 220 4.37 24.86 -12.37
CA PRO A 220 4.31 23.89 -13.46
C PRO A 220 5.67 23.39 -13.97
N ALA A 221 6.70 24.21 -13.92
CA ALA A 221 8.07 23.86 -14.31
C ALA A 221 8.66 22.73 -13.45
N ASP A 222 8.22 22.56 -12.20
CA ASP A 222 8.69 21.50 -11.32
C ASP A 222 8.26 20.11 -11.80
N LEU A 223 7.26 20.04 -12.68
CA LEU A 223 6.76 18.77 -13.25
C LEU A 223 7.69 18.21 -14.32
N GLU A 224 8.58 19.01 -14.89
CA GLU A 224 9.41 18.63 -16.03
C GLU A 224 10.72 17.94 -15.62
N GLY A 225 11.17 18.13 -14.39
CA GLY A 225 12.49 17.68 -13.92
C GLY A 225 12.58 16.30 -13.27
N GLY A 226 11.53 15.49 -13.23
CA GLY A 226 11.52 14.26 -12.45
C GLY A 226 10.76 13.07 -13.06
N ASN A 227 11.18 11.85 -12.71
CA ASN A 227 10.58 10.59 -13.21
C ASN A 227 9.10 10.38 -12.83
N ARG A 228 8.48 11.28 -12.04
CA ARG A 228 7.12 11.17 -11.52
C ARG A 228 6.23 12.37 -11.81
N GLY A 229 6.75 13.43 -12.44
CA GLY A 229 5.99 14.66 -12.73
C GLY A 229 4.71 14.39 -13.57
N TYR A 230 4.78 13.44 -14.51
CA TYR A 230 3.62 13.04 -15.30
C TYR A 230 2.44 12.51 -14.48
N ARG A 231 2.71 11.89 -13.31
CA ARG A 231 1.67 11.37 -12.39
C ARG A 231 1.04 12.46 -11.53
N VAL A 232 1.69 13.61 -11.43
CA VAL A 232 1.23 14.73 -10.59
C VAL A 232 0.33 15.69 -11.38
N ARG A 233 0.42 15.69 -12.72
CA ARG A 233 -0.31 16.63 -13.61
C ARG A 233 -1.80 16.69 -13.34
N ASP A 234 -2.44 15.53 -13.17
CA ASP A 234 -3.91 15.41 -13.07
C ASP A 234 -4.46 16.08 -11.78
N PHE A 235 -3.63 16.26 -10.77
CA PHE A 235 -4.04 16.84 -9.50
C PHE A 235 -3.18 18.05 -9.05
N PHE A 236 -2.26 18.52 -9.91
CA PHE A 236 -1.34 19.60 -9.57
C PHE A 236 -2.09 20.88 -9.13
N ASP A 237 -2.99 21.40 -9.97
CA ASP A 237 -3.70 22.64 -9.69
C ASP A 237 -4.68 22.49 -8.52
N LYS A 238 -5.47 21.43 -8.52
CA LYS A 238 -6.44 21.16 -7.44
C LYS A 238 -5.78 20.91 -6.08
N GLY A 239 -4.53 20.44 -6.09
CA GLY A 239 -3.79 20.12 -4.87
C GLY A 239 -3.06 21.32 -4.23
N GLN A 240 -2.86 22.45 -4.95
CA GLN A 240 -2.15 23.61 -4.41
C GLN A 240 -2.75 24.18 -3.10
N PRO A 241 -4.09 24.25 -2.93
CA PRO A 241 -4.67 24.65 -1.66
C PRO A 241 -4.29 23.75 -0.49
N ILE A 242 -4.14 22.45 -0.71
CA ILE A 242 -3.66 21.50 0.31
C ILE A 242 -2.23 21.83 0.72
N LEU A 243 -1.34 22.11 -0.25
CA LEU A 243 0.04 22.48 0.08
C LEU A 243 0.11 23.78 0.88
N ALA A 244 -0.77 24.76 0.61
CA ALA A 244 -0.83 25.99 1.39
C ALA A 244 -1.27 25.75 2.84
N VAL A 245 -2.22 24.84 3.06
CA VAL A 245 -2.62 24.43 4.42
C VAL A 245 -1.49 23.67 5.11
N MET A 246 -0.81 22.78 4.39
CA MET A 246 0.33 22.05 4.94
C MET A 246 1.49 23.00 5.31
N ASP A 247 1.72 24.07 4.54
CA ASP A 247 2.72 25.11 4.86
C ASP A 247 2.39 25.76 6.21
N LYS A 248 1.12 26.10 6.44
CA LYS A 248 0.66 26.66 7.73
C LYS A 248 0.90 25.69 8.88
N ILE A 249 0.46 24.45 8.74
CA ILE A 249 0.65 23.43 9.79
C ILE A 249 2.14 23.14 10.04
N ALA A 250 2.95 23.12 8.97
CA ALA A 250 4.41 22.96 9.08
C ALA A 250 5.05 24.12 9.88
N ALA A 251 4.63 25.35 9.64
CA ALA A 251 5.10 26.53 10.38
C ALA A 251 4.71 26.47 11.88
N GLU A 252 3.52 25.95 12.20
CA GLU A 252 3.01 25.85 13.57
C GLU A 252 3.67 24.69 14.36
N THR A 253 3.97 23.59 13.68
CA THR A 253 4.40 22.33 14.33
C THR A 253 5.88 21.99 14.16
N GLY A 254 6.55 22.61 13.18
CA GLY A 254 7.89 22.20 12.75
C GLY A 254 7.94 20.90 11.95
N ALA A 255 6.78 20.29 11.66
CA ALA A 255 6.71 19.05 10.90
C ALA A 255 6.90 19.28 9.40
N LYS A 256 7.55 18.33 8.69
CA LYS A 256 7.63 18.35 7.24
C LYS A 256 6.29 17.97 6.60
N HIS A 257 6.05 18.39 5.37
CA HIS A 257 4.84 18.01 4.60
C HIS A 257 4.61 16.50 4.53
N ALA A 258 5.66 15.72 4.30
CA ALA A 258 5.55 14.26 4.27
C ALA A 258 5.05 13.69 5.61
N HIS A 259 5.48 14.28 6.74
CA HIS A 259 5.01 13.87 8.06
C HIS A 259 3.53 14.16 8.24
N ILE A 260 3.08 15.37 7.84
CA ILE A 260 1.68 15.81 7.91
C ILE A 260 0.79 14.90 7.06
N ALA A 261 1.19 14.59 5.83
CA ALA A 261 0.42 13.73 4.93
C ALA A 261 0.24 12.31 5.49
N LEU A 262 1.29 11.68 6.01
CA LEU A 262 1.20 10.34 6.59
C LEU A 262 0.40 10.34 7.90
N ALA A 263 0.58 11.35 8.74
CA ALA A 263 -0.18 11.49 9.98
C ALA A 263 -1.67 11.69 9.72
N TRP A 264 -2.04 12.47 8.69
CA TRP A 264 -3.44 12.65 8.28
C TRP A 264 -4.06 11.32 7.84
N ILE A 265 -3.37 10.53 7.00
CA ILE A 265 -3.87 9.21 6.57
C ILE A 265 -4.05 8.30 7.79
N ASN A 266 -3.08 8.25 8.70
CA ASN A 266 -3.14 7.43 9.91
C ASN A 266 -4.31 7.78 10.83
N ALA A 267 -4.81 9.01 10.77
CA ALA A 267 -5.94 9.47 11.57
C ALA A 267 -7.31 9.09 10.98
N GLN A 268 -7.37 8.62 9.72
CA GLN A 268 -8.63 8.33 9.07
C GLN A 268 -9.23 6.99 9.55
N PRO A 269 -10.57 6.92 9.73
CA PRO A 269 -11.25 5.67 10.09
C PRO A 269 -10.98 4.56 9.08
N GLY A 270 -10.83 3.33 9.55
CA GLY A 270 -10.61 2.14 8.71
C GLY A 270 -9.16 1.97 8.22
N ILE A 271 -8.28 2.96 8.40
CA ILE A 271 -6.88 2.85 8.01
C ILE A 271 -6.09 2.07 9.06
N ALA A 272 -5.41 1.02 8.62
CA ALA A 272 -4.47 0.27 9.43
C ALA A 272 -3.09 0.94 9.44
N ALA A 273 -2.51 1.16 8.26
CA ALA A 273 -1.26 1.90 8.08
C ALA A 273 -1.08 2.31 6.60
N PRO A 274 -0.58 3.51 6.29
CA PRO A 274 -0.22 3.89 4.92
C PRO A 274 1.02 3.14 4.44
N ILE A 275 1.08 2.89 3.12
CA ILE A 275 2.27 2.39 2.45
C ILE A 275 3.07 3.59 1.91
N ALA A 276 4.34 3.67 2.28
CA ALA A 276 5.25 4.66 1.73
C ALA A 276 6.63 4.06 1.46
N SER A 277 7.28 4.50 0.38
CA SER A 277 8.56 3.97 -0.08
C SER A 277 9.68 5.00 0.11
N ALA A 278 10.86 4.50 0.43
CA ALA A 278 12.11 5.26 0.45
C ALA A 278 13.05 4.70 -0.62
N SER A 279 13.59 5.56 -1.47
CA SER A 279 14.63 5.20 -2.46
C SER A 279 16.02 5.66 -2.03
N ARG A 280 16.14 6.30 -0.88
CA ARG A 280 17.37 6.74 -0.22
C ARG A 280 17.24 6.63 1.28
N LEU A 281 18.32 6.34 1.96
CA LEU A 281 18.37 6.09 3.40
C LEU A 281 17.76 7.23 4.23
N GLU A 282 18.07 8.48 3.87
CA GLU A 282 17.62 9.67 4.61
C GLU A 282 16.09 9.79 4.67
N GLN A 283 15.39 9.25 3.68
CA GLN A 283 13.93 9.28 3.63
C GLN A 283 13.27 8.40 4.69
N VAL A 284 13.95 7.36 5.18
CA VAL A 284 13.39 6.46 6.21
C VAL A 284 13.05 7.23 7.47
N ALA A 285 13.94 8.12 7.92
CA ALA A 285 13.71 8.95 9.11
C ALA A 285 12.46 9.83 8.96
N ASP A 286 12.24 10.39 7.77
CA ASP A 286 11.03 11.20 7.49
C ASP A 286 9.76 10.34 7.49
N LEU A 287 9.79 9.13 6.91
CA LEU A 287 8.65 8.23 6.94
C LEU A 287 8.29 7.82 8.37
N VAL A 288 9.29 7.48 9.18
CA VAL A 288 9.13 7.12 10.60
C VAL A 288 8.58 8.30 11.41
N ALA A 289 9.10 9.51 11.19
CA ALA A 289 8.59 10.71 11.84
C ALA A 289 7.11 10.97 11.49
N GLY A 290 6.75 10.79 10.22
CA GLY A 290 5.35 10.89 9.77
C GLY A 290 4.43 9.85 10.40
N ALA A 291 4.89 8.62 10.57
CA ALA A 291 4.13 7.57 11.23
C ALA A 291 3.91 7.81 12.74
N LYS A 292 4.81 8.56 13.38
CA LYS A 292 4.75 8.91 14.82
C LYS A 292 4.05 10.24 15.10
N LEU A 293 3.87 11.09 14.09
CA LEU A 293 3.25 12.40 14.27
C LEU A 293 1.75 12.24 14.56
N THR A 294 1.28 12.96 15.56
CA THR A 294 -0.14 13.14 15.85
C THR A 294 -0.54 14.58 15.56
N LEU A 295 -1.49 14.76 14.66
CA LEU A 295 -2.08 16.07 14.35
C LEU A 295 -3.21 16.39 15.33
N SER A 296 -3.42 17.67 15.62
CA SER A 296 -4.58 18.12 16.38
C SER A 296 -5.87 17.90 15.58
N ALA A 297 -7.02 17.83 16.27
CA ALA A 297 -8.32 17.74 15.61
C ALA A 297 -8.57 18.92 14.65
N GLU A 298 -8.10 20.12 15.00
CA GLU A 298 -8.20 21.31 14.17
C GLU A 298 -7.38 21.17 12.88
N HIS A 299 -6.13 20.66 12.96
CA HIS A 299 -5.31 20.41 11.78
C HIS A 299 -5.91 19.34 10.86
N LEU A 300 -6.45 18.25 11.44
CA LEU A 300 -7.11 17.17 10.68
C LEU A 300 -8.34 17.70 9.93
N ASP A 301 -9.19 18.46 10.62
CA ASP A 301 -10.39 19.06 10.04
C ASP A 301 -10.05 20.07 8.94
N LEU A 302 -9.04 20.94 9.16
CA LEU A 302 -8.59 21.90 8.17
C LEU A 302 -8.10 21.21 6.88
N LEU A 303 -7.27 20.17 6.98
CA LEU A 303 -6.78 19.38 5.85
C LEU A 303 -7.95 18.69 5.11
N THR A 304 -8.88 18.10 5.86
CA THR A 304 -10.01 17.34 5.30
C THR A 304 -10.97 18.22 4.53
N ARG A 305 -11.27 19.44 5.03
CA ARG A 305 -12.19 20.39 4.39
C ARG A 305 -11.61 21.11 3.18
N THR A 306 -10.29 21.16 3.04
CA THR A 306 -9.64 21.96 1.99
C THR A 306 -9.94 21.45 0.58
N LEU A 307 -10.07 20.13 0.41
CA LEU A 307 -10.57 19.52 -0.83
C LEU A 307 -11.78 18.65 -0.47
N PRO A 308 -13.00 19.14 -0.61
CA PRO A 308 -14.19 18.31 -0.42
C PRO A 308 -14.19 17.18 -1.47
N LEU A 309 -14.83 16.06 -1.11
CA LEU A 309 -15.14 15.00 -2.08
C LEU A 309 -15.96 15.59 -3.23
N LEU A 310 -15.71 15.12 -4.44
CA LEU A 310 -16.57 15.44 -5.56
C LEU A 310 -17.98 14.91 -5.21
N GLU A 311 -18.97 15.78 -5.19
CA GLU A 311 -20.36 15.34 -5.07
C GLU A 311 -20.65 14.40 -6.24
N THR A 312 -20.99 13.14 -5.94
CA THR A 312 -21.47 12.22 -6.98
C THR A 312 -22.72 12.85 -7.55
N PRO A 313 -22.84 13.03 -8.89
CA PRO A 313 -24.09 13.52 -9.45
C PRO A 313 -25.20 12.57 -8.99
N THR A 314 -26.18 13.08 -8.29
CA THR A 314 -27.42 12.36 -8.00
C THR A 314 -28.10 12.09 -9.33
N GLU A 315 -28.10 10.82 -9.78
CA GLU A 315 -28.95 10.36 -10.88
C GLU A 315 -30.44 10.48 -10.53
#